data_325453232792c7db35b0958579d53163
#
_entry.id   325453232792c7db35b0958579d53163
#
_cell.length_a   1.000
_cell.length_b   1.000
_cell.length_c   1.000
_cell.angle_alpha   90.00
_cell.angle_beta   90.00
_cell.angle_gamma   90.00
#
_symmetry.space_group_name_H-M   'P 1'
#
loop_
_entity.id
_entity.type
_entity.pdbx_description
1 polymer ?
#
loop_
_entity_poly.entity_id
_entity_poly.type
_entity_poly.pdbx_seq_one_letter_code
_entity_poly.pdbx_strand_id
1 'polypeptide(L)'
;MTIIEKWKVKLEDSGILVVIGGHSSPAPRGVGYSKNQAVAQSSGPYLCFLDSDDVMMPQRVRLQYEAAVRHPASIIGCQVRREPPSSTGRYTRWINQLAADQLLTQAFTSHGPTVIMPTWFCSRAWFSHVGPFDEGGQGVPEDLLFFYDHLRKGGGVVRVDQSLLVYRYHPSAATHSVLETTIWSHRVRFLEERALPHWATFTIWNAGRQGRRLYRSLTPGARAKVVAFCDVDEKKIKKGFYCYEDSKERPRPRVPIVHFRAARPPFVICVKLDLTGGAFEDNLQSLNLLEGRDFLHFS
;
A
#
# COMPACT_ATOMS: atom_id res chain seq x y z
N MET A 1 32.50 -8.12 -15.98
CA MET A 1 32.07 -6.72 -16.05
C MET A 1 30.66 -6.67 -15.52
N THR A 2 30.50 -6.22 -14.28
CA THR A 2 29.26 -6.27 -13.49
C THR A 2 28.25 -5.29 -14.07
N ILE A 3 26.96 -5.67 -14.16
CA ILE A 3 25.85 -4.85 -14.66
C ILE A 3 25.77 -3.46 -13.96
N ILE A 4 26.27 -3.36 -12.74
CA ILE A 4 26.37 -2.12 -11.95
C ILE A 4 27.24 -1.05 -12.64
N GLU A 5 28.28 -1.41 -13.39
CA GLU A 5 29.13 -0.43 -14.08
C GLU A 5 28.51 0.17 -15.34
N LYS A 6 27.48 -0.44 -15.89
CA LYS A 6 26.86 -0.01 -17.16
C LYS A 6 25.84 1.13 -17.01
N TRP A 7 25.42 1.47 -15.79
CA TRP A 7 24.37 2.45 -15.52
C TRP A 7 24.72 3.48 -14.42
N LYS A 8 26.00 3.74 -14.20
CA LYS A 8 26.39 4.98 -13.52
C LYS A 8 26.03 6.15 -14.43
N VAL A 9 24.78 6.63 -14.29
CA VAL A 9 24.46 7.97 -14.76
C VAL A 9 25.21 8.91 -13.83
N LYS A 10 26.38 9.40 -14.27
CA LYS A 10 27.12 10.47 -13.63
C LYS A 10 26.27 11.74 -13.68
N LEU A 11 25.53 12.00 -12.63
CA LEU A 11 25.00 13.33 -12.31
C LEU A 11 25.99 13.99 -11.33
N GLU A 12 27.21 14.20 -11.76
CA GLU A 12 28.34 14.62 -10.91
C GLU A 12 28.10 15.96 -10.20
N ASP A 13 27.20 16.82 -10.68
CA ASP A 13 26.96 18.13 -10.10
C ASP A 13 25.67 18.24 -9.24
N SER A 14 24.79 17.24 -9.21
CA SER A 14 23.49 17.34 -8.52
C SER A 14 23.41 16.59 -7.19
N GLY A 15 24.41 15.79 -6.85
CA GLY A 15 24.42 14.98 -5.63
C GLY A 15 23.31 13.90 -5.57
N ILE A 16 22.72 13.54 -6.70
CA ILE A 16 21.63 12.54 -6.79
C ILE A 16 22.21 11.20 -7.21
N LEU A 17 21.90 10.14 -6.49
CA LEU A 17 22.27 8.78 -6.84
C LEU A 17 21.03 7.96 -7.22
N VAL A 18 21.09 7.29 -8.37
CA VAL A 18 20.11 6.27 -8.77
C VAL A 18 20.55 4.92 -8.22
N VAL A 19 19.69 4.30 -7.42
CA VAL A 19 19.89 2.97 -6.85
C VAL A 19 19.21 1.94 -7.74
N ILE A 20 20.00 1.06 -8.34
CA ILE A 20 19.50 -0.04 -9.18
C ILE A 20 19.71 -1.34 -8.41
N GLY A 21 18.64 -2.06 -8.12
CA GLY A 21 18.72 -3.40 -7.52
C GLY A 21 19.17 -4.44 -8.53
N GLY A 22 20.24 -5.18 -8.24
CA GLY A 22 20.73 -6.30 -9.06
C GLY A 22 21.51 -7.29 -8.22
N HIS A 23 21.51 -8.59 -8.61
CA HIS A 23 22.22 -9.64 -7.89
C HIS A 23 23.56 -9.98 -8.52
N SER A 24 24.60 -10.10 -7.66
CA SER A 24 25.86 -10.75 -8.01
C SER A 24 26.31 -11.78 -6.97
N SER A 25 25.42 -12.26 -6.10
CA SER A 25 25.72 -13.29 -5.11
C SER A 25 25.37 -14.69 -5.61
N PRO A 26 26.20 -15.73 -5.31
CA PRO A 26 25.88 -17.11 -5.64
C PRO A 26 24.61 -17.64 -4.95
N ALA A 27 24.18 -17.00 -3.85
CA ALA A 27 22.89 -17.24 -3.20
C ALA A 27 22.13 -15.91 -3.09
N PRO A 28 20.95 -15.76 -3.73
CA PRO A 28 20.15 -14.54 -3.65
C PRO A 28 19.70 -14.24 -2.20
N ARG A 29 20.05 -13.06 -1.70
CA ARG A 29 19.71 -12.61 -0.33
C ARG A 29 18.41 -11.80 -0.28
N GLY A 30 17.72 -11.65 -1.40
CA GLY A 30 16.47 -10.90 -1.52
C GLY A 30 16.64 -9.45 -1.96
N VAL A 31 15.52 -8.85 -2.35
CA VAL A 31 15.47 -7.49 -2.93
C VAL A 31 15.83 -6.44 -1.89
N GLY A 32 15.34 -6.58 -0.64
CA GLY A 32 15.65 -5.65 0.45
C GLY A 32 17.15 -5.54 0.73
N TYR A 33 17.87 -6.67 0.79
CA TYR A 33 19.32 -6.69 0.93
C TYR A 33 20.02 -5.94 -0.22
N SER A 34 19.61 -6.22 -1.46
CA SER A 34 20.24 -5.56 -2.63
C SER A 34 20.03 -4.04 -2.61
N LYS A 35 18.84 -3.57 -2.25
CA LYS A 35 18.54 -2.15 -2.09
C LYS A 35 19.38 -1.50 -0.98
N ASN A 36 19.49 -2.14 0.19
CA ASN A 36 20.31 -1.65 1.29
C ASN A 36 21.77 -1.56 0.92
N GLN A 37 22.33 -2.56 0.22
CA GLN A 37 23.71 -2.53 -0.26
C GLN A 37 23.94 -1.38 -1.25
N ALA A 38 23.02 -1.16 -2.17
CA ALA A 38 23.10 -0.05 -3.11
C ALA A 38 23.07 1.30 -2.41
N VAL A 39 22.20 1.47 -1.39
CA VAL A 39 22.17 2.67 -0.57
C VAL A 39 23.48 2.85 0.21
N ALA A 40 24.02 1.79 0.81
CA ALA A 40 25.27 1.84 1.59
C ALA A 40 26.51 2.22 0.74
N GLN A 41 26.53 1.77 -0.53
CA GLN A 41 27.61 2.09 -1.48
C GLN A 41 27.47 3.47 -2.15
N SER A 42 26.40 4.19 -1.82
CA SER A 42 26.08 5.50 -2.41
C SER A 42 26.38 6.63 -1.45
N SER A 43 26.66 7.84 -1.96
CA SER A 43 27.00 9.02 -1.17
C SER A 43 26.07 10.22 -1.37
N GLY A 44 25.18 10.20 -2.37
CA GLY A 44 24.29 11.31 -2.68
C GLY A 44 23.31 11.65 -1.56
N PRO A 45 22.95 12.93 -1.34
CA PRO A 45 22.02 13.36 -0.29
C PRO A 45 20.57 12.95 -0.56
N TYR A 46 20.25 12.53 -1.78
CA TYR A 46 18.95 12.00 -2.18
C TYR A 46 19.09 10.61 -2.79
N LEU A 47 18.06 9.78 -2.62
CA LEU A 47 17.95 8.42 -3.15
C LEU A 47 16.84 8.38 -4.19
N CYS A 48 17.15 7.83 -5.36
CA CYS A 48 16.20 7.60 -6.43
C CYS A 48 16.19 6.09 -6.75
N PHE A 49 15.09 5.42 -6.44
CA PHE A 49 14.96 3.98 -6.65
C PHE A 49 14.47 3.68 -8.06
N LEU A 50 15.02 2.63 -8.66
CA LEU A 50 14.65 2.14 -9.98
C LEU A 50 14.95 0.63 -10.05
N ASP A 51 14.00 -0.17 -10.49
CA ASP A 51 14.26 -1.58 -10.76
C ASP A 51 15.02 -1.74 -12.09
N SER A 52 15.85 -2.77 -12.19
CA SER A 52 16.80 -2.93 -13.31
C SER A 52 16.14 -3.19 -14.68
N ASP A 53 14.88 -3.61 -14.67
CA ASP A 53 14.05 -3.90 -15.83
C ASP A 53 13.10 -2.75 -16.22
N ASP A 54 13.01 -1.70 -15.40
CA ASP A 54 12.17 -0.53 -15.66
C ASP A 54 12.88 0.57 -16.45
N VAL A 55 12.11 1.50 -17.03
CA VAL A 55 12.65 2.64 -17.78
C VAL A 55 12.22 3.96 -17.15
N MET A 56 13.20 4.74 -16.74
CA MET A 56 13.01 6.06 -16.19
C MET A 56 12.90 7.12 -17.29
N MET A 57 11.92 8.03 -17.18
CA MET A 57 11.83 9.18 -18.10
C MET A 57 12.87 10.26 -17.76
N PRO A 58 13.38 11.01 -18.75
CA PRO A 58 14.47 11.98 -18.56
C PRO A 58 14.21 13.03 -17.48
N GLN A 59 12.97 13.49 -17.32
CA GLN A 59 12.60 14.55 -16.37
C GLN A 59 12.41 14.06 -14.95
N ARG A 60 12.38 12.72 -14.71
CA ARG A 60 11.99 12.14 -13.44
C ARG A 60 12.81 12.67 -12.27
N VAL A 61 14.12 12.59 -12.37
CA VAL A 61 15.03 12.98 -11.29
C VAL A 61 14.82 14.43 -10.90
N ARG A 62 14.78 15.34 -11.88
CA ARG A 62 14.59 16.78 -11.64
C ARG A 62 13.27 17.06 -10.95
N LEU A 63 12.17 16.54 -11.48
CA LEU A 63 10.82 16.82 -10.95
C LEU A 63 10.61 16.24 -9.54
N GLN A 64 11.13 15.04 -9.29
CA GLN A 64 11.04 14.44 -7.96
C GLN A 64 11.99 15.12 -6.95
N TYR A 65 13.15 15.59 -7.38
CA TYR A 65 14.04 16.40 -6.54
C TYR A 65 13.38 17.71 -6.11
N GLU A 66 12.79 18.45 -7.04
CA GLU A 66 12.06 19.69 -6.77
C GLU A 66 10.93 19.47 -5.74
N ALA A 67 10.23 18.32 -5.81
CA ALA A 67 9.22 17.95 -4.83
C ALA A 67 9.84 17.57 -3.48
N ALA A 68 10.93 16.78 -3.48
CA ALA A 68 11.58 16.31 -2.24
C ALA A 68 12.20 17.44 -1.42
N VAL A 69 12.71 18.49 -2.06
CA VAL A 69 13.20 19.69 -1.36
C VAL A 69 12.08 20.38 -0.58
N ARG A 70 10.86 20.41 -1.13
CA ARG A 70 9.69 21.00 -0.45
C ARG A 70 9.08 20.07 0.59
N HIS A 71 9.34 18.76 0.51
CA HIS A 71 8.75 17.73 1.37
C HIS A 71 9.84 16.79 1.91
N PRO A 72 10.75 17.26 2.79
CA PRO A 72 11.97 16.54 3.18
C PRO A 72 11.72 15.23 3.95
N ALA A 73 10.56 15.10 4.59
CA ALA A 73 10.13 13.90 5.33
C ALA A 73 9.12 13.06 4.55
N SER A 74 9.23 13.03 3.21
CA SER A 74 8.25 12.33 2.36
C SER A 74 8.92 11.35 1.40
N ILE A 75 8.17 10.30 1.04
CA ILE A 75 8.42 9.51 -0.17
C ILE A 75 7.75 10.22 -1.34
N ILE A 76 8.54 10.56 -2.35
CA ILE A 76 8.07 11.17 -3.59
C ILE A 76 7.96 10.09 -4.65
N GLY A 77 6.74 9.79 -5.09
CA GLY A 77 6.47 8.92 -6.23
C GLY A 77 6.17 9.68 -7.52
N CYS A 78 5.81 8.95 -8.56
CA CYS A 78 5.25 9.50 -9.78
C CYS A 78 4.22 8.54 -10.38
N GLN A 79 3.47 9.00 -11.38
CA GLN A 79 2.62 8.12 -12.16
C GLN A 79 3.47 7.18 -13.04
N VAL A 80 2.89 6.05 -13.41
CA VAL A 80 3.55 5.00 -14.18
C VAL A 80 2.72 4.60 -15.39
N ARG A 81 3.39 4.09 -16.42
CA ARG A 81 2.75 3.32 -17.49
C ARG A 81 3.31 1.91 -17.49
N ARG A 82 2.50 0.95 -17.94
CA ARG A 82 2.91 -0.46 -17.98
C ARG A 82 3.42 -0.85 -19.36
N GLU A 83 4.32 -1.81 -19.35
CA GLU A 83 4.74 -2.56 -20.52
C GLU A 83 4.60 -4.06 -20.22
N PRO A 84 3.73 -4.83 -20.90
CA PRO A 84 2.73 -4.39 -21.90
C PRO A 84 1.66 -3.45 -21.33
N PRO A 85 1.07 -2.54 -22.15
CA PRO A 85 0.11 -1.52 -21.67
C PRO A 85 -1.14 -2.09 -21.00
N SER A 86 -1.56 -3.31 -21.36
CA SER A 86 -2.73 -3.99 -20.79
C SER A 86 -2.46 -4.70 -19.47
N SER A 87 -1.19 -4.80 -19.04
CA SER A 87 -0.87 -5.49 -17.80
C SER A 87 -1.36 -4.72 -16.58
N THR A 88 -2.01 -5.42 -15.65
CA THR A 88 -2.51 -4.86 -14.38
C THR A 88 -3.31 -3.56 -14.49
N GLY A 89 -4.17 -3.42 -15.53
CA GLY A 89 -4.85 -2.16 -15.88
C GLY A 89 -5.63 -1.52 -14.73
N ARG A 90 -6.36 -2.32 -13.91
CA ARG A 90 -7.11 -1.81 -12.75
C ARG A 90 -6.18 -1.20 -11.69
N TYR A 91 -5.08 -1.90 -11.37
CA TYR A 91 -4.07 -1.38 -10.43
C TYR A 91 -3.43 -0.09 -10.95
N THR A 92 -3.07 -0.05 -12.24
CA THR A 92 -2.42 1.12 -12.85
C THR A 92 -3.34 2.34 -12.88
N ARG A 93 -4.65 2.14 -13.15
CA ARG A 93 -5.63 3.23 -13.03
C ARG A 93 -5.69 3.73 -11.59
N TRP A 94 -5.88 2.82 -10.62
CA TRP A 94 -5.97 3.18 -9.22
C TRP A 94 -4.77 4.03 -8.77
N ILE A 95 -3.53 3.54 -8.95
CA ILE A 95 -2.34 4.22 -8.43
C ILE A 95 -2.07 5.57 -9.10
N ASN A 96 -2.45 5.71 -10.37
CA ASN A 96 -2.29 6.95 -11.12
C ASN A 96 -3.39 7.98 -10.85
N GLN A 97 -4.56 7.57 -10.36
CA GLN A 97 -5.73 8.43 -10.17
C GLN A 97 -5.98 8.83 -8.71
N LEU A 98 -5.26 8.24 -7.75
CA LEU A 98 -5.37 8.65 -6.35
C LEU A 98 -5.24 10.16 -6.22
N ALA A 99 -6.16 10.79 -5.48
CA ALA A 99 -6.01 12.19 -5.08
C ALA A 99 -4.89 12.33 -4.01
N ALA A 100 -4.40 13.54 -3.80
CA ALA A 100 -3.26 13.77 -2.90
C ALA A 100 -3.54 13.31 -1.45
N ASP A 101 -4.75 13.52 -0.94
CA ASP A 101 -5.21 13.05 0.36
C ASP A 101 -5.37 11.52 0.42
N GLN A 102 -5.76 10.89 -0.68
CA GLN A 102 -5.88 9.43 -0.79
C GLN A 102 -4.54 8.70 -0.74
N LEU A 103 -3.43 9.36 -1.01
CA LEU A 103 -2.10 8.76 -0.86
C LEU A 103 -1.82 8.28 0.57
N LEU A 104 -2.45 8.88 1.57
CA LEU A 104 -2.35 8.45 2.98
C LEU A 104 -3.52 7.57 3.41
N THR A 105 -4.75 7.85 2.95
CA THR A 105 -5.95 7.14 3.42
C THR A 105 -6.13 5.78 2.76
N GLN A 106 -5.61 5.56 1.55
CA GLN A 106 -5.70 4.27 0.85
C GLN A 106 -4.48 3.35 1.07
N ALA A 107 -3.60 3.68 2.02
CA ALA A 107 -2.47 2.84 2.41
C ALA A 107 -2.86 1.46 2.98
N PHE A 108 -4.14 1.27 3.33
CA PHE A 108 -4.67 0.03 3.89
C PHE A 108 -5.22 -0.94 2.84
N THR A 109 -5.25 -0.57 1.57
CA THR A 109 -5.79 -1.40 0.48
C THR A 109 -4.91 -2.59 0.14
N SER A 110 -5.43 -3.54 -0.63
CA SER A 110 -4.68 -4.71 -1.09
C SER A 110 -3.66 -4.41 -2.18
N HIS A 111 -3.58 -3.17 -2.62
CA HIS A 111 -2.67 -2.75 -3.69
C HIS A 111 -1.25 -2.42 -3.20
N GLY A 112 -1.03 -2.35 -1.88
CA GLY A 112 0.26 -2.02 -1.29
C GLY A 112 0.51 -0.51 -1.20
N PRO A 113 1.77 -0.05 -1.31
CA PRO A 113 2.09 1.36 -1.25
C PRO A 113 1.33 2.20 -2.28
N THR A 114 0.89 3.40 -1.88
CA THR A 114 0.11 4.31 -2.73
C THR A 114 0.93 5.05 -3.79
N VAL A 115 2.24 4.87 -3.77
CA VAL A 115 3.19 5.15 -4.85
C VAL A 115 4.05 3.93 -5.05
N ILE A 116 4.19 3.46 -6.29
CA ILE A 116 4.89 2.20 -6.58
C ILE A 116 6.38 2.32 -6.26
N MET A 117 6.96 1.29 -5.64
CA MET A 117 8.32 1.32 -5.10
C MET A 117 9.39 1.75 -6.11
N PRO A 118 9.46 1.27 -7.36
CA PRO A 118 10.45 1.72 -8.33
C PRO A 118 10.39 3.22 -8.68
N THR A 119 9.34 3.93 -8.24
CA THR A 119 9.23 5.37 -8.41
C THR A 119 9.77 6.18 -7.22
N TRP A 120 10.12 5.54 -6.11
CA TRP A 120 10.44 6.26 -4.89
C TRP A 120 11.67 7.14 -5.03
N PHE A 121 11.54 8.33 -4.46
CA PHE A 121 12.58 9.34 -4.33
C PHE A 121 12.46 9.97 -2.94
N CYS A 122 13.54 10.05 -2.19
CA CYS A 122 13.53 10.67 -0.86
C CYS A 122 14.91 11.19 -0.46
N SER A 123 14.99 12.03 0.56
CA SER A 123 16.28 12.40 1.14
C SER A 123 16.92 11.20 1.83
N ARG A 124 18.25 11.10 1.76
CA ARG A 124 19.01 10.08 2.49
C ARG A 124 18.81 10.19 4.01
N ALA A 125 18.73 11.42 4.51
CA ALA A 125 18.48 11.66 5.93
C ALA A 125 17.14 11.06 6.38
N TRP A 126 16.08 11.22 5.58
CA TRP A 126 14.79 10.64 5.86
C TRP A 126 14.81 9.12 5.75
N PHE A 127 15.41 8.57 4.69
CA PHE A 127 15.61 7.12 4.56
C PHE A 127 16.31 6.53 5.79
N SER A 128 17.42 7.14 6.23
CA SER A 128 18.16 6.69 7.42
C SER A 128 17.33 6.79 8.70
N HIS A 129 16.46 7.80 8.80
CA HIS A 129 15.52 7.94 9.92
C HIS A 129 14.46 6.83 9.90
N VAL A 130 13.93 6.46 8.75
CA VAL A 130 12.98 5.33 8.62
C VAL A 130 13.65 4.01 8.97
N GLY A 131 14.87 3.80 8.50
CA GLY A 131 15.63 2.57 8.65
C GLY A 131 15.81 1.83 7.32
N PRO A 132 16.54 0.70 7.34
CA PRO A 132 16.78 -0.10 6.14
C PRO A 132 15.51 -0.88 5.72
N PHE A 133 15.50 -1.37 4.49
CA PHE A 133 14.55 -2.39 4.06
C PHE A 133 14.77 -3.69 4.85
N ASP A 134 13.68 -4.44 5.04
CA ASP A 134 13.75 -5.78 5.63
C ASP A 134 14.55 -6.73 4.71
N GLU A 135 15.50 -7.47 5.29
CA GLU A 135 16.41 -8.37 4.59
C GLU A 135 16.04 -9.86 4.77
N GLY A 136 14.81 -10.16 5.20
CA GLY A 136 14.35 -11.53 5.44
C GLY A 136 14.28 -12.43 4.18
N GLY A 137 14.62 -11.90 3.00
CA GLY A 137 14.79 -12.66 1.77
C GLY A 137 13.51 -12.87 0.97
N GLN A 138 13.43 -14.02 0.30
CA GLN A 138 12.29 -14.32 -0.56
C GLN A 138 10.98 -14.43 0.23
N GLY A 139 9.91 -13.82 -0.28
CA GLY A 139 8.59 -13.85 0.35
C GLY A 139 8.34 -12.74 1.36
N VAL A 140 9.31 -11.86 1.62
CA VAL A 140 9.14 -10.65 2.42
C VAL A 140 8.68 -9.50 1.53
N PRO A 141 7.59 -8.78 1.87
CA PRO A 141 7.17 -7.57 1.16
C PRO A 141 7.94 -6.35 1.68
N GLU A 142 9.24 -6.25 1.37
CA GLU A 142 10.15 -5.26 1.93
C GLU A 142 9.72 -3.82 1.67
N ASP A 143 9.11 -3.56 0.53
CA ASP A 143 8.57 -2.27 0.13
C ASP A 143 7.34 -1.87 0.98
N LEU A 144 6.41 -2.80 1.19
CA LEU A 144 5.24 -2.57 2.03
C LEU A 144 5.65 -2.32 3.49
N LEU A 145 6.61 -3.10 4.00
CA LEU A 145 7.11 -2.95 5.38
C LEU A 145 7.77 -1.60 5.57
N PHE A 146 8.67 -1.22 4.67
CA PHE A 146 9.33 0.09 4.69
C PHE A 146 8.31 1.23 4.58
N PHE A 147 7.31 1.10 3.70
CA PHE A 147 6.26 2.09 3.55
C PHE A 147 5.44 2.27 4.84
N TYR A 148 5.11 1.18 5.52
CA TYR A 148 4.42 1.25 6.80
C TYR A 148 5.29 1.86 7.91
N ASP A 149 6.58 1.55 7.97
CA ASP A 149 7.52 2.15 8.93
C ASP A 149 7.69 3.65 8.66
N HIS A 150 7.76 4.04 7.40
CA HIS A 150 7.74 5.43 6.97
C HIS A 150 6.49 6.17 7.49
N LEU A 151 5.30 5.60 7.32
CA LEU A 151 4.05 6.19 7.81
C LEU A 151 3.98 6.20 9.35
N ARG A 152 4.50 5.17 10.03
CA ARG A 152 4.59 5.13 11.51
C ARG A 152 5.43 6.28 12.06
N LYS A 153 6.47 6.67 11.34
CA LYS A 153 7.36 7.77 11.70
C LYS A 153 6.85 9.15 11.25
N GLY A 154 5.61 9.23 10.79
CA GLY A 154 4.98 10.49 10.37
C GLY A 154 5.38 10.96 8.98
N GLY A 155 5.92 10.06 8.16
CA GLY A 155 6.29 10.37 6.78
C GLY A 155 5.11 10.71 5.90
N GLY A 156 5.30 11.68 5.00
CA GLY A 156 4.33 12.07 3.99
C GLY A 156 4.53 11.32 2.68
N VAL A 157 3.50 11.27 1.85
CA VAL A 157 3.56 10.71 0.50
C VAL A 157 3.16 11.79 -0.50
N VAL A 158 4.00 12.02 -1.50
CA VAL A 158 3.74 13.00 -2.57
C VAL A 158 3.91 12.30 -3.91
N ARG A 159 2.99 12.53 -4.84
CA ARG A 159 3.10 12.01 -6.20
C ARG A 159 3.26 13.17 -7.18
N VAL A 160 4.29 13.10 -8.01
CA VAL A 160 4.39 13.92 -9.22
C VAL A 160 3.41 13.37 -10.25
N ASP A 161 2.40 14.16 -10.62
CA ASP A 161 1.31 13.74 -11.50
C ASP A 161 1.70 13.74 -12.98
N GLN A 162 2.82 13.08 -13.26
CA GLN A 162 3.34 12.80 -14.59
C GLN A 162 3.81 11.36 -14.66
N SER A 163 3.62 10.71 -15.82
CA SER A 163 4.10 9.34 -16.06
C SER A 163 5.60 9.37 -16.31
N LEU A 164 6.38 9.16 -15.25
CA LEU A 164 7.85 9.28 -15.29
C LEU A 164 8.57 7.94 -15.19
N LEU A 165 7.83 6.82 -15.19
CA LEU A 165 8.36 5.47 -15.20
C LEU A 165 7.56 4.58 -16.15
N VAL A 166 8.26 3.78 -16.97
CA VAL A 166 7.68 2.61 -17.65
C VAL A 166 8.00 1.40 -16.80
N TYR A 167 6.98 0.82 -16.20
CA TYR A 167 7.09 -0.39 -15.39
C TYR A 167 6.88 -1.63 -16.27
N ARG A 168 7.92 -2.47 -16.37
CA ARG A 168 7.85 -3.71 -17.13
C ARG A 168 7.27 -4.83 -16.28
N TYR A 169 6.17 -5.41 -16.75
CA TYR A 169 5.54 -6.54 -16.10
C TYR A 169 6.02 -7.85 -16.72
N HIS A 170 6.49 -8.77 -15.88
CA HIS A 170 6.86 -10.12 -16.33
C HIS A 170 6.44 -11.17 -15.28
N PRO A 171 6.16 -12.43 -15.72
CA PRO A 171 5.64 -13.47 -14.82
C PRO A 171 6.60 -13.89 -13.71
N SER A 172 7.91 -13.67 -13.88
CA SER A 172 8.96 -14.00 -12.90
C SER A 172 9.29 -12.85 -11.93
N ALA A 173 8.44 -11.80 -11.86
CA ALA A 173 8.65 -10.69 -10.94
C ALA A 173 8.66 -11.17 -9.47
N ALA A 174 9.56 -10.61 -8.65
CA ALA A 174 9.73 -10.97 -7.24
C ALA A 174 8.44 -10.83 -6.42
N THR A 175 7.55 -9.92 -6.81
CA THR A 175 6.22 -9.71 -6.21
C THR A 175 5.39 -11.00 -6.13
N HIS A 176 5.55 -11.92 -7.09
CA HIS A 176 4.80 -13.18 -7.10
C HIS A 176 5.26 -14.19 -6.03
N SER A 177 6.41 -13.98 -5.39
CA SER A 177 6.91 -14.83 -4.32
C SER A 177 6.31 -14.52 -2.96
N VAL A 178 5.64 -13.37 -2.80
CA VAL A 178 5.05 -12.93 -1.52
C VAL A 178 3.65 -13.52 -1.36
N LEU A 179 3.44 -14.26 -0.27
CA LEU A 179 2.12 -14.84 0.01
C LEU A 179 1.10 -13.77 0.35
N GLU A 180 -0.10 -13.90 -0.22
CA GLU A 180 -1.22 -13.00 0.07
C GLU A 180 -1.57 -12.96 1.58
N THR A 181 -1.41 -14.09 2.29
CA THR A 181 -1.61 -14.16 3.73
C THR A 181 -0.60 -13.33 4.52
N THR A 182 0.64 -13.23 4.06
CA THR A 182 1.67 -12.38 4.66
C THR A 182 1.29 -10.91 4.51
N ILE A 183 0.98 -10.48 3.29
CA ILE A 183 0.50 -9.11 3.00
C ILE A 183 -0.75 -8.80 3.84
N TRP A 184 -1.72 -9.72 3.89
CA TRP A 184 -2.93 -9.57 4.68
C TRP A 184 -2.63 -9.32 6.16
N SER A 185 -1.74 -10.10 6.77
CA SER A 185 -1.39 -9.97 8.19
C SER A 185 -0.76 -8.61 8.50
N HIS A 186 0.16 -8.14 7.65
CA HIS A 186 0.76 -6.81 7.82
C HIS A 186 -0.26 -5.69 7.67
N ARG A 187 -1.19 -5.79 6.73
CA ARG A 187 -2.27 -4.81 6.52
C ARG A 187 -3.22 -4.75 7.71
N VAL A 188 -3.64 -5.90 8.24
CA VAL A 188 -4.50 -5.95 9.45
C VAL A 188 -3.79 -5.30 10.62
N ARG A 189 -2.54 -5.67 10.87
CA ARG A 189 -1.75 -5.07 11.94
C ARG A 189 -1.63 -3.56 11.78
N PHE A 190 -1.32 -3.07 10.58
CA PHE A 190 -1.21 -1.64 10.31
C PHE A 190 -2.54 -0.90 10.49
N LEU A 191 -3.68 -1.51 10.09
CA LEU A 191 -5.01 -0.98 10.35
C LEU A 191 -5.28 -0.84 11.86
N GLU A 192 -4.97 -1.89 12.65
CA GLU A 192 -5.14 -1.89 14.10
C GLU A 192 -4.25 -0.87 14.80
N GLU A 193 -3.05 -0.65 14.31
CA GLU A 193 -2.09 0.31 14.89
C GLU A 193 -2.40 1.77 14.54
N ARG A 194 -2.87 2.03 13.31
CA ARG A 194 -2.94 3.40 12.78
C ARG A 194 -4.33 3.99 12.67
N ALA A 195 -5.35 3.18 12.49
CA ALA A 195 -6.71 3.66 12.28
C ALA A 195 -7.65 3.33 13.43
N LEU A 196 -7.72 2.08 13.85
CA LEU A 196 -8.69 1.65 14.85
C LEU A 196 -8.51 2.26 16.26
N PRO A 197 -7.34 2.75 16.70
CA PRO A 197 -7.24 3.46 17.97
C PRO A 197 -8.03 4.78 18.01
N HIS A 198 -8.22 5.41 16.87
CA HIS A 198 -8.96 6.68 16.77
C HIS A 198 -10.48 6.52 16.77
N TRP A 199 -10.98 5.28 16.66
CA TRP A 199 -12.39 4.96 16.61
C TRP A 199 -12.83 4.18 17.84
N ALA A 200 -13.87 4.65 18.52
CA ALA A 200 -14.45 3.92 19.65
C ALA A 200 -15.13 2.62 19.18
N THR A 201 -15.86 2.70 18.08
CA THR A 201 -16.53 1.58 17.40
C THR A 201 -16.46 1.78 15.90
N PHE A 202 -16.70 0.72 15.11
CA PHE A 202 -16.78 0.81 13.67
C PHE A 202 -17.66 -0.29 13.06
N THR A 203 -18.09 -0.07 11.83
CA THR A 203 -18.85 -1.03 11.01
C THR A 203 -17.94 -1.60 9.91
N ILE A 204 -18.02 -2.89 9.65
CA ILE A 204 -17.35 -3.52 8.50
C ILE A 204 -18.33 -3.52 7.32
N TRP A 205 -17.97 -2.83 6.23
CA TRP A 205 -18.75 -2.87 4.99
C TRP A 205 -18.34 -4.06 4.13
N ASN A 206 -19.20 -4.97 3.94
CA ASN A 206 -19.19 -6.28 3.31
C ASN A 206 -19.38 -7.41 4.33
N ALA A 207 -20.59 -7.92 4.49
CA ALA A 207 -20.91 -9.09 5.28
C ALA A 207 -20.55 -10.43 4.59
N GLY A 208 -19.79 -10.37 3.47
CA GLY A 208 -19.31 -11.51 2.72
C GLY A 208 -17.92 -12.01 3.17
N ARG A 209 -17.24 -12.69 2.24
CA ARG A 209 -15.96 -13.38 2.53
C ARG A 209 -14.88 -12.44 3.09
N GLN A 210 -14.67 -11.28 2.47
CA GLN A 210 -13.56 -10.39 2.86
C GLN A 210 -13.82 -9.71 4.21
N GLY A 211 -15.01 -9.17 4.44
CA GLY A 211 -15.31 -8.55 5.73
C GLY A 211 -15.30 -9.56 6.88
N ARG A 212 -15.82 -10.78 6.67
CA ARG A 212 -15.72 -11.84 7.69
C ARG A 212 -14.27 -12.29 7.93
N ARG A 213 -13.43 -12.31 6.89
CA ARG A 213 -12.00 -12.59 7.03
C ARG A 213 -11.34 -11.50 7.88
N LEU A 214 -11.61 -10.21 7.59
CA LEU A 214 -11.11 -9.12 8.41
C LEU A 214 -11.51 -9.29 9.87
N TYR A 215 -12.80 -9.47 10.14
CA TYR A 215 -13.32 -9.65 11.50
C TYR A 215 -12.58 -10.76 12.27
N ARG A 216 -12.37 -11.94 11.63
CA ARG A 216 -11.65 -13.05 12.23
C ARG A 216 -10.17 -12.77 12.46
N SER A 217 -9.56 -11.91 11.64
CA SER A 217 -8.13 -11.56 11.71
C SER A 217 -7.82 -10.50 12.77
N LEU A 218 -8.85 -9.76 13.21
CA LEU A 218 -8.69 -8.73 14.25
C LEU A 218 -8.34 -9.32 15.61
N THR A 219 -7.53 -8.60 16.39
CA THR A 219 -7.33 -8.90 17.82
C THR A 219 -8.66 -8.86 18.59
N PRO A 220 -8.77 -9.53 19.74
CA PRO A 220 -10.00 -9.48 20.54
C PRO A 220 -10.44 -8.05 20.88
N GLY A 221 -9.50 -7.15 21.22
CA GLY A 221 -9.79 -5.75 21.51
C GLY A 221 -10.33 -4.98 20.32
N ALA A 222 -9.73 -5.13 19.14
CA ALA A 222 -10.21 -4.49 17.92
C ALA A 222 -11.56 -5.09 17.46
N ARG A 223 -11.74 -6.40 17.61
CA ARG A 223 -12.98 -7.10 17.28
C ARG A 223 -14.16 -6.63 18.13
N ALA A 224 -13.93 -6.35 19.41
CA ALA A 224 -14.95 -5.82 20.33
C ALA A 224 -15.48 -4.44 19.90
N LYS A 225 -14.73 -3.69 19.10
CA LYS A 225 -15.15 -2.40 18.51
C LYS A 225 -16.09 -2.55 17.31
N VAL A 226 -16.24 -3.74 16.73
CA VAL A 226 -17.10 -3.97 15.56
C VAL A 226 -18.56 -4.04 16.01
N VAL A 227 -19.34 -3.03 15.66
CA VAL A 227 -20.76 -2.95 16.06
C VAL A 227 -21.71 -3.63 15.07
N ALA A 228 -21.34 -3.68 13.79
CA ALA A 228 -22.14 -4.31 12.75
C ALA A 228 -21.30 -4.66 11.51
N PHE A 229 -21.83 -5.55 10.70
CA PHE A 229 -21.57 -5.59 9.27
C PHE A 229 -22.63 -4.80 8.52
N CYS A 230 -22.28 -4.18 7.40
CA CYS A 230 -23.30 -3.72 6.46
C CYS A 230 -23.08 -4.29 5.05
N ASP A 231 -24.18 -4.44 4.33
CA ASP A 231 -24.19 -5.01 2.99
C ASP A 231 -25.40 -4.47 2.21
N VAL A 232 -25.45 -4.77 0.89
CA VAL A 232 -26.60 -4.52 0.00
C VAL A 232 -27.38 -5.81 -0.27
N ASP A 233 -26.83 -6.96 0.04
CA ASP A 233 -27.42 -8.28 -0.21
C ASP A 233 -28.54 -8.56 0.80
N GLU A 234 -29.80 -8.53 0.29
CA GLU A 234 -30.98 -8.75 1.13
C GLU A 234 -30.98 -10.11 1.84
N LYS A 235 -30.40 -11.17 1.25
CA LYS A 235 -30.35 -12.49 1.90
C LYS A 235 -29.50 -12.44 3.16
N LYS A 236 -28.40 -11.71 3.14
CA LYS A 236 -27.55 -11.53 4.31
C LYS A 236 -28.22 -10.64 5.36
N ILE A 237 -28.89 -9.57 4.92
CA ILE A 237 -29.62 -8.65 5.79
C ILE A 237 -30.78 -9.38 6.48
N LYS A 238 -31.58 -10.16 5.75
CA LYS A 238 -32.67 -10.97 6.31
C LYS A 238 -32.18 -12.03 7.30
N LYS A 239 -30.96 -12.57 7.13
CA LYS A 239 -30.32 -13.44 8.13
C LYS A 239 -30.07 -12.73 9.45
N GLY A 240 -29.87 -11.42 9.44
CA GLY A 240 -29.80 -10.53 10.58
C GLY A 240 -28.47 -10.48 11.31
N PHE A 241 -27.63 -11.52 11.26
CA PHE A 241 -26.35 -11.56 11.96
C PHE A 241 -25.35 -12.52 11.34
N TYR A 242 -24.07 -12.25 11.62
CA TYR A 242 -22.95 -13.16 11.43
C TYR A 242 -22.58 -13.80 12.78
N CYS A 243 -22.43 -15.12 12.83
CA CYS A 243 -21.88 -15.84 13.98
C CYS A 243 -20.45 -16.29 13.67
N TYR A 244 -19.52 -16.00 14.58
CA TYR A 244 -18.14 -16.49 14.46
C TYR A 244 -18.04 -17.89 15.06
N GLU A 245 -18.33 -18.90 14.24
CA GLU A 245 -18.45 -20.30 14.70
C GLU A 245 -17.14 -20.86 15.25
N ASP A 246 -16.00 -20.48 14.69
CA ASP A 246 -14.67 -20.98 15.11
C ASP A 246 -14.11 -20.24 16.33
N SER A 247 -14.84 -19.26 16.90
CA SER A 247 -14.40 -18.56 18.10
C SER A 247 -14.35 -19.47 19.31
N LYS A 248 -13.31 -19.30 20.13
CA LYS A 248 -13.20 -19.93 21.45
C LYS A 248 -14.03 -19.24 22.53
N GLU A 249 -14.52 -18.02 22.26
CA GLU A 249 -15.35 -17.24 23.18
C GLU A 249 -16.73 -17.91 23.39
N ARG A 250 -17.26 -17.79 24.59
CA ARG A 250 -18.60 -18.28 24.94
C ARG A 250 -19.39 -17.20 25.70
N PRO A 251 -20.59 -16.78 25.23
CA PRO A 251 -21.23 -17.22 23.95
C PRO A 251 -20.42 -16.82 22.74
N ARG A 252 -20.60 -17.55 21.62
CA ARG A 252 -19.94 -17.22 20.36
C ARG A 252 -20.30 -15.81 19.92
N PRO A 253 -19.32 -14.99 19.44
CA PRO A 253 -19.60 -13.65 18.98
C PRO A 253 -20.63 -13.63 17.85
N ARG A 254 -21.62 -12.77 17.98
CA ARG A 254 -22.68 -12.52 17.01
C ARG A 254 -22.69 -11.05 16.67
N VAL A 255 -22.52 -10.73 15.38
CA VAL A 255 -22.42 -9.35 14.89
C VAL A 255 -23.62 -9.10 13.97
N PRO A 256 -24.44 -8.06 14.21
CA PRO A 256 -25.57 -7.71 13.35
C PRO A 256 -25.15 -7.48 11.90
N ILE A 257 -26.04 -7.81 10.95
CA ILE A 257 -25.90 -7.44 9.54
C ILE A 257 -27.06 -6.51 9.19
N VAL A 258 -26.75 -5.30 8.76
CA VAL A 258 -27.73 -4.27 8.43
C VAL A 258 -27.55 -3.78 6.99
N HIS A 259 -28.56 -3.13 6.43
CA HIS A 259 -28.41 -2.43 5.17
C HIS A 259 -27.46 -1.24 5.34
N PHE A 260 -26.60 -0.94 4.34
CA PHE A 260 -25.58 0.11 4.46
C PHE A 260 -26.15 1.48 4.83
N ARG A 261 -27.38 1.82 4.39
CA ARG A 261 -28.05 3.07 4.75
C ARG A 261 -28.49 3.15 6.22
N ALA A 262 -28.65 1.99 6.87
CA ALA A 262 -28.98 1.92 8.30
C ALA A 262 -27.74 1.78 9.20
N ALA A 263 -26.58 1.58 8.60
CA ALA A 263 -25.32 1.48 9.31
C ALA A 263 -24.75 2.85 9.69
N ARG A 264 -23.89 2.88 10.69
CA ARG A 264 -23.24 4.11 11.15
C ARG A 264 -21.73 4.08 10.89
N PRO A 265 -21.15 5.20 10.42
CA PRO A 265 -19.70 5.36 10.36
C PRO A 265 -19.07 5.35 11.77
N PRO A 266 -17.74 5.15 11.86
CA PRO A 266 -16.82 4.95 10.76
C PRO A 266 -16.87 3.54 10.15
N PHE A 267 -16.50 3.42 8.88
CA PHE A 267 -16.52 2.15 8.14
C PHE A 267 -15.11 1.66 7.79
N VAL A 268 -14.88 0.35 7.98
CA VAL A 268 -13.79 -0.35 7.30
C VAL A 268 -14.39 -1.08 6.10
N ILE A 269 -14.05 -0.61 4.90
CA ILE A 269 -14.65 -1.06 3.65
C ILE A 269 -13.87 -2.24 3.07
N CYS A 270 -14.50 -3.40 3.02
CA CYS A 270 -13.96 -4.64 2.45
C CYS A 270 -14.58 -4.98 1.07
N VAL A 271 -15.03 -3.99 0.34
CA VAL A 271 -15.45 -4.09 -1.06
C VAL A 271 -14.31 -3.60 -1.93
N LYS A 272 -13.95 -4.38 -2.96
CA LYS A 272 -12.89 -3.98 -3.89
C LYS A 272 -13.40 -2.87 -4.81
N LEU A 273 -12.62 -1.83 -4.94
CA LEU A 273 -12.85 -0.73 -5.86
C LEU A 273 -12.89 -1.21 -7.32
N ASP A 274 -13.70 -0.55 -8.14
CA ASP A 274 -13.79 -0.78 -9.60
C ASP A 274 -14.12 -2.25 -9.98
N LEU A 275 -14.93 -2.94 -9.16
CA LEU A 275 -15.38 -4.32 -9.43
C LEU A 275 -16.90 -4.50 -9.40
N THR A 276 -17.66 -3.45 -9.11
CA THR A 276 -19.13 -3.54 -9.00
C THR A 276 -19.86 -2.80 -10.12
N GLY A 277 -19.11 -2.37 -11.15
CA GLY A 277 -19.67 -1.55 -12.23
C GLY A 277 -20.17 -0.18 -11.75
N GLY A 278 -19.57 0.37 -10.69
CA GLY A 278 -19.92 1.67 -10.10
C GLY A 278 -20.94 1.60 -8.95
N ALA A 279 -21.68 0.49 -8.82
CA ALA A 279 -22.78 0.41 -7.85
C ALA A 279 -22.32 0.60 -6.38
N PHE A 280 -21.15 0.13 -6.02
CA PHE A 280 -20.59 0.35 -4.69
C PHE A 280 -20.17 1.81 -4.48
N GLU A 281 -19.49 2.38 -5.46
CA GLU A 281 -19.02 3.76 -5.46
C GLU A 281 -20.19 4.74 -5.35
N ASP A 282 -21.28 4.53 -6.11
CA ASP A 282 -22.51 5.31 -6.02
C ASP A 282 -23.17 5.21 -4.64
N ASN A 283 -23.21 4.01 -4.06
CA ASN A 283 -23.74 3.80 -2.72
C ASN A 283 -22.91 4.55 -1.67
N LEU A 284 -21.59 4.48 -1.76
CA LEU A 284 -20.69 5.19 -0.84
C LEU A 284 -20.85 6.71 -0.97
N GLN A 285 -20.86 7.22 -2.20
CA GLN A 285 -21.06 8.64 -2.48
C GLN A 285 -22.41 9.16 -1.95
N SER A 286 -23.46 8.35 -1.99
CA SER A 286 -24.81 8.72 -1.49
C SER A 286 -24.84 9.00 0.01
N LEU A 287 -23.84 8.61 0.77
CA LEU A 287 -23.74 8.84 2.22
C LEU A 287 -23.00 10.13 2.57
N ASN A 288 -22.39 10.83 1.61
CA ASN A 288 -21.63 12.09 1.81
C ASN A 288 -20.58 11.99 2.95
N LEU A 289 -19.82 10.90 2.98
CA LEU A 289 -18.81 10.63 3.98
C LEU A 289 -17.43 11.11 3.54
N LEU A 290 -16.54 11.38 4.51
CA LEU A 290 -15.16 11.79 4.27
C LEU A 290 -14.21 10.62 4.47
N GLU A 291 -13.46 10.28 3.40
CA GLU A 291 -12.40 9.27 3.47
C GLU A 291 -11.33 9.67 4.49
N GLY A 292 -10.80 8.70 5.22
CA GLY A 292 -9.83 8.93 6.30
C GLY A 292 -10.46 9.25 7.65
N ARG A 293 -11.64 9.89 7.68
CA ARG A 293 -12.39 10.20 8.90
C ARG A 293 -13.54 9.25 9.15
N ASP A 294 -14.43 9.13 8.17
CA ASP A 294 -15.68 8.38 8.29
C ASP A 294 -15.59 6.98 7.69
N PHE A 295 -14.58 6.73 6.86
CA PHE A 295 -14.30 5.40 6.33
C PHE A 295 -12.85 5.26 5.85
N LEU A 296 -12.42 3.99 5.74
CA LEU A 296 -11.17 3.57 5.11
C LEU A 296 -11.41 2.38 4.18
N HIS A 297 -10.74 2.37 3.03
CA HIS A 297 -10.70 1.22 2.15
C HIS A 297 -9.68 0.20 2.64
N PHE A 298 -10.12 -1.07 2.78
CA PHE A 298 -9.27 -2.18 3.22
C PHE A 298 -9.15 -3.30 2.17
N SER A 299 -9.84 -3.25 1.04
CA SER A 299 -9.84 -4.31 0.01
C SER A 299 -9.10 -3.95 -1.24
#